data_366583441fd3abf1888d2ec581b8b21a
#
_entry.id   366583441fd3abf1888d2ec581b8b21a
#
_cell.length_a   1.000
_cell.length_b   1.000
_cell.length_c   1.000
_cell.angle_alpha   90.00
_cell.angle_beta   90.00
_cell.angle_gamma   90.00
#
_symmetry.space_group_name_H-M   'P 1'
#
loop_
_entity.id
_entity.type
_entity.pdbx_description
1 polymer ?
#
loop_
_entity_poly.entity_id
_entity_poly.type
_entity_poly.pdbx_seq_one_letter_code
_entity_poly.pdbx_strand_id
1 'polypeptide(L)'
;MLNLLRSSEIHRTPLHKKKLTAEGLFNPDFKQQIPNFSRKIGVVTSPSGAVIRDIITTVNRRFPMTDILLFPAKVQGVGSAEAVAARIKEANQRTDLDVLIIGRGGGSIEDLWAFNEEVVVRSIFESRIPVISSVGHETDTTLADFVADRRAAT
;
A
#
# COMPACT_ATOMS: atom_id res chain seq x y z
N MET A 1 -13.64 -11.59 23.15
CA MET A 1 -13.23 -12.29 21.92
C MET A 1 -12.51 -11.40 20.94
N LEU A 2 -13.07 -10.24 20.58
CA LEU A 2 -12.38 -9.24 19.72
C LEU A 2 -11.06 -8.74 20.30
N ASN A 3 -10.96 -8.55 21.62
CA ASN A 3 -9.73 -8.06 22.27
C ASN A 3 -8.60 -9.09 22.28
N LEU A 4 -8.91 -10.38 22.30
CA LEU A 4 -7.91 -11.46 22.26
C LEU A 4 -7.32 -11.63 20.86
N LEU A 5 -8.13 -11.44 19.83
CA LEU A 5 -7.66 -11.46 18.44
C LEU A 5 -6.76 -10.27 18.14
N ARG A 6 -7.14 -9.07 18.62
CA ARG A 6 -6.32 -7.84 18.46
C ARG A 6 -4.97 -7.96 19.18
N SER A 7 -4.94 -8.51 20.38
CA SER A 7 -3.67 -8.69 21.10
C SER A 7 -2.75 -9.70 20.42
N SER A 8 -3.32 -10.77 19.84
CA SER A 8 -2.52 -11.74 19.09
C SER A 8 -1.92 -11.15 17.80
N GLU A 9 -2.64 -10.24 17.17
CA GLU A 9 -2.17 -9.55 15.95
C GLU A 9 -1.03 -8.58 16.26
N ILE A 10 -1.15 -7.80 17.32
CA ILE A 10 -0.12 -6.87 17.77
C ILE A 10 1.20 -7.61 18.07
N HIS A 11 1.12 -8.81 18.64
CA HIS A 11 2.29 -9.63 18.94
C HIS A 11 2.91 -10.30 17.71
N ARG A 12 2.16 -10.44 16.61
CA ARG A 12 2.67 -11.04 15.37
C ARG A 12 3.54 -10.10 14.55
N THR A 13 3.31 -8.79 14.61
CA THR A 13 4.03 -7.82 13.79
C THR A 13 5.56 -7.88 13.96
N PRO A 14 6.12 -7.92 15.18
CA PRO A 14 7.57 -8.04 15.36
C PRO A 14 8.13 -9.34 14.77
N LEU A 15 7.40 -10.44 14.87
CA LEU A 15 7.79 -11.74 14.31
C LEU A 15 7.75 -11.71 12.78
N HIS A 16 6.69 -11.15 12.20
CA HIS A 16 6.58 -10.96 10.76
C HIS A 16 7.70 -10.08 10.22
N LYS A 17 7.97 -8.96 10.90
CA LYS A 17 9.06 -8.05 10.50
C LYS A 17 10.40 -8.77 10.51
N LYS A 18 10.70 -9.54 11.55
CA LYS A 18 11.94 -10.29 11.68
C LYS A 18 12.09 -11.33 10.56
N LYS A 19 11.03 -12.09 10.30
CA LYS A 19 10.98 -13.10 9.25
C LYS A 19 11.21 -12.47 7.86
N LEU A 20 10.46 -11.44 7.53
CA LEU A 20 10.53 -10.81 6.22
C LEU A 20 11.85 -10.05 6.02
N THR A 21 12.41 -9.49 7.08
CA THR A 21 13.75 -8.88 7.06
C THR A 21 14.82 -9.94 6.77
N ALA A 22 14.73 -11.10 7.41
CA ALA A 22 15.66 -12.21 7.19
C ALA A 22 15.57 -12.74 5.75
N GLU A 23 14.40 -12.75 5.15
CA GLU A 23 14.20 -13.14 3.75
C GLU A 23 14.66 -12.05 2.76
N GLY A 24 14.99 -10.85 3.22
CA GLY A 24 15.53 -9.77 2.39
C GLY A 24 14.50 -8.89 1.71
N LEU A 25 13.21 -8.98 2.07
CA LEU A 25 12.14 -8.23 1.41
C LEU A 25 12.27 -6.70 1.59
N PHE A 26 12.93 -6.27 2.65
CA PHE A 26 13.11 -4.83 2.94
C PHE A 26 14.46 -4.28 2.46
N ASN A 27 15.25 -5.10 1.75
CA ASN A 27 16.55 -4.67 1.26
C ASN A 27 16.38 -3.53 0.23
N PRO A 28 17.07 -2.38 0.42
CA PRO A 28 17.02 -1.26 -0.53
C PRO A 28 17.42 -1.64 -1.97
N ASP A 29 18.25 -2.67 -2.14
CA ASP A 29 18.70 -3.10 -3.47
C ASP A 29 17.56 -3.62 -4.35
N PHE A 30 16.45 -4.07 -3.75
CA PHE A 30 15.27 -4.53 -4.48
C PHE A 30 14.28 -3.41 -4.81
N LYS A 31 14.50 -2.20 -4.33
CA LYS A 31 13.58 -1.09 -4.57
C LYS A 31 13.71 -0.59 -6.00
N GLN A 32 12.55 -0.48 -6.64
CA GLN A 32 12.44 0.06 -8.00
C GLN A 32 12.46 1.58 -7.94
N GLN A 33 12.96 2.18 -9.00
CA GLN A 33 12.97 3.63 -9.13
C GLN A 33 11.58 4.14 -9.52
N ILE A 34 11.10 5.16 -8.82
CA ILE A 34 9.84 5.82 -9.16
C ILE A 34 10.08 6.70 -10.40
N PRO A 35 9.24 6.57 -11.45
CA PRO A 35 9.37 7.43 -12.63
C PRO A 35 9.18 8.91 -12.28
N ASN A 36 9.97 9.78 -12.91
CA ASN A 36 9.82 11.23 -12.74
C ASN A 36 8.51 11.75 -13.34
N PHE A 37 7.98 11.03 -14.32
CA PHE A 37 6.75 11.37 -14.99
C PHE A 37 5.93 10.11 -15.26
N SER A 38 4.65 10.16 -14.90
CA SER A 38 3.73 9.02 -15.07
C SER A 38 2.54 9.44 -15.94
N ARG A 39 2.23 8.64 -16.94
CA ARG A 39 1.05 8.82 -17.78
C ARG A 39 -0.19 8.17 -17.19
N LYS A 40 -0.02 7.04 -16.54
CA LYS A 40 -1.12 6.32 -15.91
C LYS A 40 -0.70 5.79 -14.54
N ILE A 41 -1.46 6.18 -13.53
CA ILE A 41 -1.25 5.81 -12.13
C ILE A 41 -2.37 4.87 -11.70
N GLY A 42 -2.00 3.70 -11.18
CA GLY A 42 -2.95 2.82 -10.48
C GLY A 42 -3.03 3.23 -9.02
N VAL A 43 -4.23 3.17 -8.45
CA VAL A 43 -4.45 3.47 -7.03
C VAL A 43 -5.27 2.35 -6.40
N VAL A 44 -4.71 1.72 -5.37
CA VAL A 44 -5.39 0.71 -4.55
C VAL A 44 -5.83 1.39 -3.26
N THR A 45 -7.10 1.64 -3.11
CA THR A 45 -7.67 2.28 -1.92
C THR A 45 -9.19 2.12 -1.89
N SER A 46 -9.82 2.59 -0.81
CA SER A 46 -11.27 2.63 -0.72
C SER A 46 -11.86 3.64 -1.73
N PRO A 47 -12.92 3.27 -2.45
CA PRO A 47 -13.54 4.17 -3.43
C PRO A 47 -14.27 5.36 -2.80
N SER A 48 -14.61 5.28 -1.53
CA SER A 48 -15.35 6.33 -0.79
C SER A 48 -14.48 7.17 0.13
N GLY A 49 -13.16 6.88 0.20
CA GLY A 49 -12.25 7.56 1.11
C GLY A 49 -11.75 8.91 0.59
N ALA A 50 -11.14 9.68 1.51
CA ALA A 50 -10.54 10.97 1.18
C ALA A 50 -9.27 10.81 0.31
N VAL A 51 -8.56 9.70 0.44
CA VAL A 51 -7.29 9.47 -0.25
C VAL A 51 -7.44 9.57 -1.76
N ILE A 52 -8.44 8.89 -2.33
CA ILE A 52 -8.64 8.91 -3.79
C ILE A 52 -9.00 10.32 -4.28
N ARG A 53 -9.79 11.05 -3.52
CA ARG A 53 -10.16 12.44 -3.86
C ARG A 53 -8.93 13.35 -3.85
N ASP A 54 -8.09 13.22 -2.84
CA ASP A 54 -6.88 14.02 -2.70
C ASP A 54 -5.89 13.73 -3.82
N ILE A 55 -5.74 12.47 -4.18
CA ILE A 55 -4.88 12.06 -5.31
C ILE A 55 -5.40 12.65 -6.62
N ILE A 56 -6.69 12.50 -6.90
CA ILE A 56 -7.32 13.04 -8.12
C ILE A 56 -7.14 14.56 -8.18
N THR A 57 -7.42 15.26 -7.10
CA THR A 57 -7.33 16.73 -7.05
C THR A 57 -5.88 17.18 -7.28
N THR A 58 -4.92 16.55 -6.62
CA THR A 58 -3.51 16.90 -6.71
C THR A 58 -2.96 16.63 -8.12
N VAL A 59 -3.27 15.47 -8.66
CA VAL A 59 -2.80 15.07 -10.00
C VAL A 59 -3.41 15.98 -11.07
N ASN A 60 -4.72 16.22 -11.02
CA ASN A 60 -5.39 17.09 -11.99
C ASN A 60 -4.84 18.50 -11.98
N ARG A 61 -4.45 19.01 -10.82
CA ARG A 61 -3.88 20.35 -10.70
C ARG A 61 -2.46 20.45 -11.26
N ARG A 62 -1.63 19.42 -11.04
CA ARG A 62 -0.20 19.44 -11.39
C ARG A 62 0.11 18.78 -12.71
N PHE A 63 -0.60 17.71 -13.04
CA PHE A 63 -0.33 16.86 -14.19
C PHE A 63 -1.66 16.43 -14.83
N PRO A 64 -2.38 17.36 -15.47
CA PRO A 64 -3.74 17.09 -15.98
C PRO A 64 -3.80 16.02 -17.06
N MET A 65 -2.67 15.68 -17.68
CA MET A 65 -2.59 14.63 -18.70
C MET A 65 -2.40 13.24 -18.13
N THR A 66 -2.23 13.12 -16.80
CA THR A 66 -2.07 11.82 -16.14
C THR A 66 -3.43 11.21 -15.86
N ASP A 67 -3.61 9.96 -16.30
CA ASP A 67 -4.81 9.18 -16.02
C ASP A 67 -4.65 8.45 -14.68
N ILE A 68 -5.75 8.35 -13.93
CA ILE A 68 -5.82 7.61 -12.69
C ILE A 68 -6.78 6.44 -12.86
N LEU A 69 -6.30 5.23 -12.56
CA LEU A 69 -7.11 4.02 -12.56
C LEU A 69 -7.27 3.51 -11.14
N LEU A 70 -8.49 3.50 -10.64
CA LEU A 70 -8.79 3.02 -9.29
C LEU A 70 -8.98 1.51 -9.29
N PHE A 71 -8.27 0.85 -8.38
CA PHE A 71 -8.48 -0.56 -8.01
C PHE A 71 -9.13 -0.56 -6.62
N PRO A 72 -10.46 -0.57 -6.53
CA PRO A 72 -11.14 -0.39 -5.26
C PRO A 72 -10.90 -1.59 -4.33
N ALA A 73 -10.54 -1.30 -3.11
CA ALA A 73 -10.30 -2.31 -2.09
C ALA A 73 -10.78 -1.82 -0.72
N LYS A 74 -11.31 -2.74 0.06
CA LYS A 74 -11.52 -2.52 1.48
C LYS A 74 -10.15 -2.38 2.15
N VAL A 75 -9.90 -1.28 2.84
CA VAL A 75 -8.58 -0.98 3.43
C VAL A 75 -8.54 -1.12 4.95
N GLN A 76 -9.64 -1.51 5.57
CA GLN A 76 -9.74 -1.76 7.01
C GLN A 76 -10.77 -2.85 7.29
N GLY A 77 -10.60 -3.52 8.43
CA GLY A 77 -11.50 -4.58 8.88
C GLY A 77 -11.15 -5.95 8.30
N VAL A 78 -12.00 -6.94 8.58
CA VAL A 78 -11.78 -8.32 8.17
C VAL A 78 -11.77 -8.46 6.65
N GLY A 79 -10.77 -9.17 6.12
CA GLY A 79 -10.62 -9.41 4.68
C GLY A 79 -9.94 -8.29 3.91
N SER A 80 -9.55 -7.19 4.57
CA SER A 80 -8.92 -6.06 3.89
C SER A 80 -7.52 -6.38 3.35
N ALA A 81 -6.72 -7.15 4.08
CA ALA A 81 -5.38 -7.53 3.62
C ALA A 81 -5.45 -8.34 2.31
N GLU A 82 -6.33 -9.33 2.26
CA GLU A 82 -6.54 -10.16 1.08
C GLU A 82 -7.10 -9.33 -0.08
N ALA A 83 -8.00 -8.40 0.19
CA ALA A 83 -8.57 -7.52 -0.83
C ALA A 83 -7.48 -6.60 -1.44
N VAL A 84 -6.66 -5.98 -0.61
CA VAL A 84 -5.55 -5.14 -1.06
C VAL A 84 -4.56 -5.96 -1.90
N ALA A 85 -4.14 -7.11 -1.40
CA ALA A 85 -3.23 -8.00 -2.12
C ALA A 85 -3.79 -8.44 -3.49
N ALA A 86 -5.07 -8.77 -3.55
CA ALA A 86 -5.73 -9.14 -4.79
C ALA A 86 -5.74 -8.00 -5.82
N ARG A 87 -5.98 -6.76 -5.35
CA ARG A 87 -5.95 -5.59 -6.24
C ARG A 87 -4.54 -5.29 -6.76
N ILE A 88 -3.52 -5.45 -5.93
CA ILE A 88 -2.12 -5.30 -6.37
C ILE A 88 -1.81 -6.32 -7.49
N LYS A 89 -2.21 -7.56 -7.32
CA LYS A 89 -2.02 -8.60 -8.34
C LYS A 89 -2.77 -8.29 -9.63
N GLU A 90 -4.01 -7.82 -9.51
CA GLU A 90 -4.82 -7.41 -10.66
C GLU A 90 -4.15 -6.25 -11.42
N ALA A 91 -3.67 -5.23 -10.71
CA ALA A 91 -2.94 -4.13 -11.32
C ALA A 91 -1.70 -4.60 -12.08
N ASN A 92 -1.00 -5.60 -11.56
CA ASN A 92 0.18 -6.17 -12.20
C ASN A 92 -0.09 -6.99 -13.47
N GLN A 93 -1.34 -7.31 -13.75
CA GLN A 93 -1.73 -7.90 -15.04
C GLN A 93 -1.77 -6.88 -16.17
N ARG A 94 -1.76 -5.59 -15.84
CA ARG A 94 -1.72 -4.50 -16.81
C ARG A 94 -0.28 -4.14 -17.17
N THR A 95 -0.07 -3.72 -18.40
CA THR A 95 1.24 -3.31 -18.91
C THR A 95 1.38 -1.79 -19.07
N ASP A 96 0.31 -1.04 -18.78
CA ASP A 96 0.21 0.39 -19.06
C ASP A 96 0.30 1.28 -17.80
N LEU A 97 0.48 0.69 -16.62
CA LEU A 97 0.64 1.45 -15.38
C LEU A 97 2.11 1.77 -15.13
N ASP A 98 2.41 3.03 -14.88
CA ASP A 98 3.77 3.51 -14.60
C ASP A 98 4.12 3.42 -13.11
N VAL A 99 3.14 3.60 -12.25
CA VAL A 99 3.30 3.54 -10.79
C VAL A 99 1.99 3.09 -10.14
N LEU A 100 2.10 2.44 -8.99
CA LEU A 100 0.97 1.99 -8.20
C LEU A 100 1.04 2.65 -6.82
N ILE A 101 -0.02 3.37 -6.45
CA ILE A 101 -0.14 3.96 -5.11
C ILE A 101 -1.07 3.08 -4.29
N ILE A 102 -0.62 2.69 -3.12
CA ILE A 102 -1.43 1.97 -2.14
C ILE A 102 -1.65 2.93 -0.99
N GLY A 103 -2.89 3.25 -0.71
CA GLY A 103 -3.19 4.30 0.23
C GLY A 103 -4.39 4.02 1.13
N ARG A 104 -4.30 4.62 2.31
CA ARG A 104 -5.37 4.72 3.29
C ARG A 104 -5.14 5.99 4.10
N GLY A 105 -6.21 6.70 4.38
CA GLY A 105 -6.17 7.88 5.25
C GLY A 105 -5.78 7.52 6.68
N GLY A 106 -5.43 8.52 7.47
CA GLY A 106 -5.07 8.36 8.87
C GLY A 106 -6.17 7.70 9.70
N GLY A 107 -5.77 6.99 10.73
CA GLY A 107 -6.65 6.30 11.65
C GLY A 107 -5.82 5.75 12.80
N SER A 108 -6.42 4.92 13.67
CA SER A 108 -5.66 4.23 14.69
C SER A 108 -4.73 3.19 14.06
N ILE A 109 -3.69 2.81 14.79
CA ILE A 109 -2.75 1.77 14.33
C ILE A 109 -3.48 0.44 14.04
N GLU A 110 -4.56 0.17 14.72
CA GLU A 110 -5.40 -1.02 14.52
C GLU A 110 -6.11 -0.96 13.17
N ASP A 111 -6.51 0.21 12.71
CA ASP A 111 -7.12 0.42 11.40
C ASP A 111 -6.12 0.27 10.25
N LEU A 112 -4.82 0.41 10.54
CA LEU A 112 -3.75 0.23 9.56
C LEU A 112 -3.25 -1.22 9.49
N TRP A 113 -3.82 -2.11 10.25
CA TRP A 113 -3.32 -3.48 10.46
C TRP A 113 -3.16 -4.28 9.17
N ALA A 114 -4.05 -4.13 8.20
CA ALA A 114 -3.97 -4.83 6.92
C ALA A 114 -2.60 -4.65 6.24
N PHE A 115 -1.98 -3.49 6.43
CA PHE A 115 -0.71 -3.14 5.81
C PHE A 115 0.51 -3.69 6.55
N ASN A 116 0.29 -4.41 7.64
CA ASN A 116 1.29 -5.22 8.36
C ASN A 116 1.16 -6.72 8.05
N GLU A 117 0.16 -7.12 7.29
CA GLU A 117 -0.05 -8.52 6.93
C GLU A 117 0.93 -8.97 5.85
N GLU A 118 1.45 -10.19 6.03
CA GLU A 118 2.43 -10.77 5.12
C GLU A 118 1.95 -10.83 3.67
N VAL A 119 0.66 -11.12 3.45
CA VAL A 119 0.08 -11.22 2.11
C VAL A 119 0.17 -9.90 1.34
N VAL A 120 0.00 -8.77 2.03
CA VAL A 120 0.15 -7.44 1.43
C VAL A 120 1.62 -7.15 1.15
N VAL A 121 2.50 -7.40 2.12
CA VAL A 121 3.95 -7.18 1.99
C VAL A 121 4.51 -7.95 0.80
N ARG A 122 4.17 -9.22 0.66
CA ARG A 122 4.64 -10.05 -0.45
C ARG A 122 4.08 -9.59 -1.79
N SER A 123 2.82 -9.16 -1.84
CA SER A 123 2.22 -8.62 -3.06
C SER A 123 2.94 -7.36 -3.54
N ILE A 124 3.33 -6.49 -2.61
CA ILE A 124 4.10 -5.29 -2.94
C ILE A 124 5.50 -5.68 -3.43
N PHE A 125 6.17 -6.59 -2.74
CA PHE A 125 7.51 -7.05 -3.12
C PHE A 125 7.54 -7.67 -4.51
N GLU A 126 6.54 -8.47 -4.85
CA GLU A 126 6.41 -9.14 -6.13
C GLU A 126 5.91 -8.22 -7.24
N SER A 127 5.49 -7.00 -6.92
CA SER A 127 4.99 -6.06 -7.92
C SER A 127 6.08 -5.67 -8.91
N ARG A 128 5.81 -5.89 -10.18
CA ARG A 128 6.64 -5.41 -11.30
C ARG A 128 6.51 -3.90 -11.48
N ILE A 129 5.38 -3.34 -11.07
CA ILE A 129 5.10 -1.91 -11.11
C ILE A 129 5.68 -1.27 -9.86
N PRO A 130 6.43 -0.15 -9.95
CA PRO A 130 6.90 0.57 -8.76
C PRO A 130 5.74 0.96 -7.85
N VAL A 131 5.90 0.76 -6.55
CA VAL A 131 4.85 0.97 -5.55
C VAL A 131 5.20 2.11 -4.60
N ILE A 132 4.27 3.03 -4.44
CA ILE A 132 4.31 4.06 -3.40
C ILE A 132 3.31 3.68 -2.32
N SER A 133 3.78 3.57 -1.09
CA SER A 133 2.92 3.38 0.08
C SER A 133 2.54 4.73 0.67
N SER A 134 1.25 5.00 0.76
CA SER A 134 0.68 6.20 1.37
C SER A 134 -0.34 5.76 2.43
N VAL A 135 0.17 5.18 3.52
CA VAL A 135 -0.63 4.56 4.57
C VAL A 135 -0.37 5.28 5.89
N GLY A 136 -1.37 5.98 6.40
CA GLY A 136 -1.27 6.69 7.67
C GLY A 136 -0.46 7.99 7.61
N HIS A 137 -0.34 8.60 8.76
CA HIS A 137 0.42 9.84 8.95
C HIS A 137 1.92 9.57 9.10
N GLU A 138 2.73 10.62 9.21
CA GLU A 138 4.20 10.54 9.28
C GLU A 138 4.72 9.62 10.37
N THR A 139 4.01 9.54 11.51
CA THR A 139 4.40 8.72 12.67
C THR A 139 3.93 7.27 12.59
N ASP A 140 3.02 6.96 11.66
CA ASP A 140 2.39 5.64 11.56
C ASP A 140 3.06 4.82 10.46
N THR A 141 4.07 4.04 10.82
CA THR A 141 4.81 3.21 9.87
C THR A 141 4.33 1.78 9.90
N THR A 142 4.03 1.22 8.72
CA THR A 142 3.62 -0.17 8.55
C THR A 142 4.68 -0.98 7.80
N LEU A 143 4.55 -2.31 7.79
CA LEU A 143 5.46 -3.16 7.00
C LEU A 143 5.34 -2.89 5.50
N ALA A 144 4.17 -2.45 5.02
CA ALA A 144 4.01 -2.00 3.64
C ALA A 144 4.94 -0.83 3.29
N ASP A 145 5.17 0.07 4.24
CA ASP A 145 6.08 1.21 4.05
C ASP A 145 7.53 0.76 3.88
N PHE A 146 7.95 -0.29 4.59
CA PHE A 146 9.32 -0.82 4.48
C PHE A 146 9.56 -1.56 3.16
N VAL A 147 8.56 -2.24 2.62
CA VAL A 147 8.71 -3.03 1.39
C VAL A 147 8.42 -2.21 0.13
N ALA A 148 7.63 -1.17 0.22
CA ALA A 148 7.32 -0.29 -0.91
C ALA A 148 8.59 0.38 -1.45
N ASP A 149 8.58 0.74 -2.72
CA ASP A 149 9.70 1.42 -3.34
C ASP A 149 9.87 2.84 -2.80
N ARG A 150 8.78 3.46 -2.40
CA ARG A 150 8.78 4.75 -1.72
C ARG A 150 7.60 4.85 -0.74
N ARG A 151 7.83 5.52 0.37
CA ARG A 151 6.79 5.92 1.31
C ARG A 151 6.45 7.39 1.13
N ALA A 152 5.16 7.70 1.16
CA ALA A 152 4.66 9.08 1.20
C ALA A 152 3.65 9.18 2.36
N ALA A 153 3.67 10.28 3.10
CA ALA A 153 2.65 10.56 4.09
C ALA A 153 1.32 10.92 3.42
N THR A 154 0.21 10.58 4.09
CA THR A 154 -1.13 10.96 3.63
C THR A 154 -1.43 12.42 3.88
#